data_993dd50b30a57d6a1f72e2a88d2bb23d
#
_entry.id   993dd50b30a57d6a1f72e2a88d2bb23d
#
_cell.length_a   1.000
_cell.length_b   1.000
_cell.length_c   1.000
_cell.angle_alpha   90.00
_cell.angle_beta   90.00
_cell.angle_gamma   90.00
#
_symmetry.space_group_name_H-M   'P 1'
#
loop_
_entity.id
_entity.type
_entity.pdbx_description
1 polymer ?
#
loop_
_entity_poly.entity_id
_entity_poly.type
_entity_poly.pdbx_seq_one_letter_code
_entity_poly.pdbx_strand_id
1 'polypeptide(L)'
;STRKESSAASDVYKRQDVDFADLIRRINAIPGDFIIRFMSSHPKDATEKLFRAMAECEKCAHQMHLPVQSGNDRVLHAMNRGYTREKYLAQVALARQYMPDLVLTTDIIVGFPGETDEEFQDTLSLIETVRYDAMFTFIYSPRVGTPAAKMPDPYTRAQKQVRFDALVAAANRISEEKHRAYEGSVQRVLVDLSLIHI
;
A
#
# COMPACT_ATOMS: atom_id res chain seq x y z
N SER A 1 10.27 18.29 -18.37
CA SER A 1 8.99 18.57 -19.05
C SER A 1 7.85 17.66 -18.56
N THR A 2 8.09 16.41 -18.23
CA THR A 2 7.06 15.42 -17.82
C THR A 2 6.42 15.64 -16.43
N ARG A 3 7.05 16.41 -15.53
CA ARG A 3 6.47 16.71 -14.21
C ARG A 3 5.29 17.69 -14.23
N LYS A 4 5.18 18.54 -15.24
CA LYS A 4 4.06 19.50 -15.37
C LYS A 4 2.79 18.84 -15.89
N GLU A 5 2.90 17.83 -16.71
CA GLU A 5 1.75 17.11 -17.27
C GLU A 5 1.05 16.23 -16.23
N SER A 6 1.81 15.60 -15.31
CA SER A 6 1.24 14.82 -14.20
C SER A 6 0.48 15.69 -13.19
N SER A 7 0.95 16.92 -12.93
CA SER A 7 0.24 17.85 -12.07
C SER A 7 -1.02 18.42 -12.74
N ALA A 8 -0.99 18.64 -14.04
CA ALA A 8 -2.14 19.13 -14.80
C ALA A 8 -3.26 18.09 -14.85
N ALA A 9 -2.94 16.81 -15.04
CA ALA A 9 -3.91 15.73 -14.99
C ALA A 9 -4.55 15.62 -13.59
N SER A 10 -3.75 15.72 -12.52
CA SER A 10 -4.25 15.74 -11.14
C SER A 10 -5.14 16.97 -10.86
N ASP A 11 -4.82 18.13 -11.42
CA ASP A 11 -5.63 19.35 -11.26
C ASP A 11 -6.93 19.31 -12.06
N VAL A 12 -6.95 18.64 -13.21
CA VAL A 12 -8.19 18.41 -13.98
C VAL A 12 -9.15 17.50 -13.19
N TYR A 13 -8.63 16.46 -12.53
CA TYR A 13 -9.44 15.60 -11.66
C TYR A 13 -10.02 16.34 -10.44
N LYS A 14 -9.30 17.29 -9.87
CA LYS A 14 -9.77 18.10 -8.74
C LYS A 14 -10.88 19.12 -9.09
N ARG A 15 -11.10 19.39 -10.38
CA ARG A 15 -12.13 20.32 -10.87
C ARG A 15 -13.43 19.64 -11.31
N GLN A 16 -13.53 18.33 -11.16
CA GLN A 16 -14.75 17.60 -11.47
C GLN A 16 -15.63 17.49 -10.24
N ASP A 17 -16.93 17.69 -10.39
CA ASP A 17 -17.95 17.47 -9.36
C ASP A 17 -18.05 15.99 -8.92
N VAL A 18 -17.27 15.10 -9.52
CA VAL A 18 -17.27 13.67 -9.31
C VAL A 18 -15.87 13.22 -8.95
N ASP A 19 -15.69 12.73 -7.74
CA ASP A 19 -14.43 12.12 -7.30
C ASP A 19 -14.43 10.60 -7.47
N PHE A 20 -13.32 9.95 -7.04
CA PHE A 20 -13.16 8.52 -7.21
C PHE A 20 -14.18 7.71 -6.39
N ALA A 21 -14.58 8.17 -5.21
CA ALA A 21 -15.62 7.53 -4.41
C ALA A 21 -17.00 7.58 -5.13
N ASP A 22 -17.30 8.71 -5.78
CA ASP A 22 -18.52 8.85 -6.58
C ASP A 22 -18.48 7.97 -7.83
N LEU A 23 -17.30 7.79 -8.44
CA LEU A 23 -17.11 6.86 -9.56
C LEU A 23 -17.41 5.42 -9.14
N ILE A 24 -16.89 4.97 -7.98
CA ILE A 24 -17.18 3.62 -7.45
C ILE A 24 -18.69 3.42 -7.29
N ARG A 25 -19.41 4.38 -6.68
CA ARG A 25 -20.86 4.30 -6.52
C ARG A 25 -21.60 4.24 -7.85
N ARG A 26 -21.19 5.02 -8.84
CA ARG A 26 -21.78 4.99 -10.19
C ARG A 26 -21.56 3.65 -10.90
N ILE A 27 -20.35 3.08 -10.80
CA ILE A 27 -20.05 1.76 -11.36
C ILE A 27 -20.87 0.68 -10.61
N ASN A 28 -20.98 0.76 -9.29
CA ASN A 28 -21.77 -0.17 -8.49
C ASN A 28 -23.25 -0.21 -8.91
N ALA A 29 -23.80 0.90 -9.37
CA ALA A 29 -25.19 1.00 -9.84
C ALA A 29 -25.42 0.34 -11.22
N ILE A 30 -24.39 -0.01 -11.98
CA ILE A 30 -24.50 -0.68 -13.27
C ILE A 30 -25.06 -2.10 -13.04
N PRO A 31 -26.13 -2.53 -13.75
CA PRO A 31 -26.64 -3.89 -13.62
C PRO A 31 -25.63 -4.96 -14.05
N GLY A 32 -25.66 -6.12 -13.41
CA GLY A 32 -24.80 -7.26 -13.74
C GLY A 32 -24.02 -7.77 -12.53
N ASP A 33 -23.48 -8.99 -12.64
CA ASP A 33 -22.63 -9.63 -11.64
C ASP A 33 -21.14 -9.40 -12.02
N PHE A 34 -20.49 -8.49 -11.33
CA PHE A 34 -19.07 -8.18 -11.51
C PHE A 34 -18.49 -7.64 -10.20
N ILE A 35 -17.16 -7.66 -10.09
CA ILE A 35 -16.42 -7.14 -8.94
C ILE A 35 -15.63 -5.90 -9.36
N ILE A 36 -15.79 -4.82 -8.58
CA ILE A 36 -15.01 -3.59 -8.73
C ILE A 36 -13.72 -3.77 -7.92
N ARG A 37 -12.58 -3.71 -8.61
CA ARG A 37 -11.25 -3.66 -8.00
C ARG A 37 -10.46 -2.51 -8.62
N PHE A 38 -9.61 -1.90 -7.83
CA PHE A 38 -8.70 -0.87 -8.31
C PHE A 38 -7.31 -1.06 -7.73
N MET A 39 -6.31 -0.62 -8.48
CA MET A 39 -4.93 -0.68 -8.07
C MET A 39 -4.52 0.64 -7.42
N SER A 40 -3.78 0.52 -6.34
CA SER A 40 -3.01 1.57 -5.70
C SER A 40 -3.77 2.85 -5.31
N SER A 41 -3.93 3.02 -4.02
CA SER A 41 -4.27 4.33 -3.44
C SER A 41 -3.01 4.92 -2.82
N HIS A 42 -2.68 6.16 -3.19
CA HIS A 42 -1.68 6.89 -2.41
C HIS A 42 -2.28 7.19 -1.03
N PRO A 43 -1.56 7.02 0.10
CA PRO A 43 -2.11 7.28 1.44
C PRO A 43 -2.76 8.67 1.57
N LYS A 44 -2.28 9.63 0.82
CA LYS A 44 -2.83 11.00 0.76
C LYS A 44 -4.26 11.06 0.19
N ASP A 45 -4.61 10.13 -0.69
CA ASP A 45 -5.90 10.10 -1.39
C ASP A 45 -6.86 9.05 -0.80
N ALA A 46 -6.41 8.26 0.19
CA ALA A 46 -7.20 7.30 0.94
C ALA A 46 -8.05 8.02 1.99
N THR A 47 -9.19 8.56 1.58
CA THR A 47 -10.07 9.39 2.41
C THR A 47 -11.19 8.57 3.04
N GLU A 48 -11.79 9.09 4.11
CA GLU A 48 -12.99 8.50 4.73
C GLU A 48 -14.13 8.33 3.74
N LYS A 49 -14.33 9.30 2.82
CA LYS A 49 -15.33 9.21 1.74
C LYS A 49 -15.10 7.97 0.86
N LEU A 50 -13.84 7.67 0.55
CA LEU A 50 -13.48 6.47 -0.21
C LEU A 50 -13.79 5.20 0.58
N PHE A 51 -13.39 5.12 1.85
CA PHE A 51 -13.64 3.95 2.69
C PHE A 51 -15.12 3.66 2.84
N ARG A 52 -15.92 4.72 3.04
CA ARG A 52 -17.38 4.62 3.09
C ARG A 52 -17.97 4.12 1.76
N ALA A 53 -17.51 4.65 0.63
CA ALA A 53 -17.97 4.21 -0.67
C ALA A 53 -17.65 2.74 -0.95
N MET A 54 -16.44 2.29 -0.56
CA MET A 54 -16.06 0.88 -0.68
C MET A 54 -16.95 -0.03 0.16
N ALA A 55 -17.21 0.36 1.42
CA ALA A 55 -18.04 -0.42 2.34
C ALA A 55 -19.53 -0.48 1.94
N GLU A 56 -20.07 0.60 1.36
CA GLU A 56 -21.46 0.70 0.92
C GLU A 56 -21.73 -0.01 -0.42
N CYS A 57 -20.72 -0.23 -1.24
CA CYS A 57 -20.86 -0.76 -2.59
C CYS A 57 -20.65 -2.28 -2.61
N GLU A 58 -21.73 -3.06 -2.69
CA GLU A 58 -21.71 -4.54 -2.65
C GLU A 58 -20.80 -5.19 -3.70
N LYS A 59 -20.60 -4.52 -4.84
CA LYS A 59 -19.71 -5.00 -5.92
C LYS A 59 -18.26 -4.60 -5.70
N CYS A 60 -17.97 -3.71 -4.75
CA CYS A 60 -16.61 -3.29 -4.46
C CYS A 60 -15.91 -4.31 -3.56
N ALA A 61 -14.79 -4.84 -4.01
CA ALA A 61 -13.97 -5.70 -3.18
C ALA A 61 -13.40 -4.91 -2.00
N HIS A 62 -13.48 -5.46 -0.79
CA HIS A 62 -12.81 -4.91 0.39
C HIS A 62 -11.31 -5.21 0.34
N GLN A 63 -10.66 -4.72 -0.71
CA GLN A 63 -9.22 -4.89 -0.94
C GLN A 63 -8.60 -3.57 -1.33
N MET A 64 -7.51 -3.20 -0.65
CA MET A 64 -6.79 -1.96 -0.91
C MET A 64 -5.28 -2.19 -0.93
N HIS A 65 -4.62 -1.63 -1.93
CA HIS A 65 -3.17 -1.51 -1.94
C HIS A 65 -2.80 -0.10 -1.48
N LEU A 66 -2.16 0.01 -0.30
CA LEU A 66 -1.83 1.28 0.34
C LEU A 66 -0.32 1.33 0.68
N PRO A 67 0.54 1.72 -0.29
CA PRO A 67 1.98 1.72 -0.13
C PRO A 67 2.46 2.67 0.97
N VAL A 68 3.02 2.14 2.06
CA VAL A 68 3.59 2.96 3.15
C VAL A 68 5.03 3.36 2.90
N GLN A 69 5.79 2.55 2.21
CA GLN A 69 7.19 2.69 1.85
C GLN A 69 8.19 2.55 3.02
N SER A 70 7.95 3.16 4.18
CA SER A 70 8.77 3.07 5.40
C SER A 70 7.90 3.31 6.63
N GLY A 71 8.31 2.79 7.77
CA GLY A 71 7.67 3.01 9.06
C GLY A 71 8.21 4.18 9.87
N ASN A 72 9.21 4.91 9.35
CA ASN A 72 9.87 6.00 10.05
C ASN A 72 9.64 7.35 9.37
N ASP A 73 9.29 8.38 10.14
CA ASP A 73 8.91 9.70 9.62
C ASP A 73 10.06 10.44 8.92
N ARG A 74 11.30 10.33 9.42
CA ARG A 74 12.47 10.94 8.76
C ARG A 74 12.69 10.31 7.38
N VAL A 75 12.59 8.98 7.30
CA VAL A 75 12.75 8.25 6.04
C VAL A 75 11.63 8.60 5.07
N LEU A 76 10.37 8.63 5.53
CA LEU A 76 9.22 9.06 4.75
C LEU A 76 9.40 10.49 4.20
N HIS A 77 9.87 11.40 5.04
CA HIS A 77 10.16 12.78 4.62
C HIS A 77 11.28 12.82 3.55
N ALA A 78 12.36 12.07 3.76
CA ALA A 78 13.46 11.96 2.80
C ALA A 78 13.05 11.32 1.46
N MET A 79 12.06 10.43 1.48
CA MET A 79 11.41 9.87 0.30
C MET A 79 10.39 10.84 -0.35
N ASN A 80 10.23 12.06 0.20
CA ASN A 80 9.23 13.05 -0.22
C ASN A 80 7.78 12.53 -0.10
N ARG A 81 7.48 11.77 0.96
CA ARG A 81 6.13 11.35 1.30
C ARG A 81 5.44 12.41 2.15
N GLY A 82 4.23 12.79 1.79
CA GLY A 82 3.49 13.89 2.45
C GLY A 82 2.65 13.43 3.66
N TYR A 83 3.03 12.35 4.32
CA TYR A 83 2.34 11.78 5.48
C TYR A 83 3.35 11.26 6.52
N THR A 84 2.88 11.08 7.75
CA THR A 84 3.62 10.48 8.86
C THR A 84 3.14 9.06 9.14
N ARG A 85 3.95 8.30 9.88
CA ARG A 85 3.57 6.99 10.42
C ARG A 85 2.23 7.04 11.16
N GLU A 86 2.05 8.01 12.04
CA GLU A 86 0.83 8.17 12.84
C GLU A 86 -0.41 8.38 11.94
N LYS A 87 -0.33 9.28 10.98
CA LYS A 87 -1.42 9.51 10.02
C LYS A 87 -1.75 8.28 9.21
N TYR A 88 -0.73 7.53 8.79
CA TYR A 88 -0.92 6.29 8.05
C TYR A 88 -1.65 5.24 8.92
N LEU A 89 -1.21 5.04 10.15
CA LEU A 89 -1.85 4.12 11.09
C LEU A 89 -3.32 4.51 11.37
N ALA A 90 -3.58 5.80 11.55
CA ALA A 90 -4.95 6.30 11.71
C ALA A 90 -5.83 6.02 10.49
N GLN A 91 -5.30 6.18 9.28
CA GLN A 91 -6.02 5.83 8.04
C GLN A 91 -6.33 4.33 7.95
N VAL A 92 -5.37 3.47 8.28
CA VAL A 92 -5.59 2.01 8.31
C VAL A 92 -6.66 1.64 9.33
N ALA A 93 -6.58 2.22 10.53
CA ALA A 93 -7.58 1.99 11.57
C ALA A 93 -8.98 2.42 11.11
N LEU A 94 -9.10 3.61 10.51
CA LEU A 94 -10.36 4.11 9.96
C LEU A 94 -10.90 3.22 8.83
N ALA A 95 -10.05 2.79 7.90
CA ALA A 95 -10.46 1.89 6.83
C ALA A 95 -11.02 0.58 7.37
N ARG A 96 -10.40 0.00 8.41
CA ARG A 96 -10.87 -1.22 9.08
C ARG A 96 -12.13 -1.03 9.92
N GLN A 97 -12.44 0.19 10.37
CA GLN A 97 -13.74 0.47 11.00
C GLN A 97 -14.88 0.37 9.98
N TYR A 98 -14.67 0.83 8.75
CA TYR A 98 -15.66 0.70 7.66
C TYR A 98 -15.70 -0.70 7.07
N MET A 99 -14.56 -1.38 6.98
CA MET A 99 -14.39 -2.69 6.35
C MET A 99 -13.54 -3.60 7.28
N PRO A 100 -14.17 -4.30 8.26
CA PRO A 100 -13.45 -5.16 9.21
C PRO A 100 -12.69 -6.32 8.52
N ASP A 101 -13.16 -6.73 7.36
CA ASP A 101 -12.61 -7.78 6.49
C ASP A 101 -11.63 -7.25 5.43
N LEU A 102 -11.20 -5.99 5.53
CA LEU A 102 -10.31 -5.36 4.57
C LEU A 102 -9.02 -6.14 4.36
N VAL A 103 -8.80 -6.59 3.14
CA VAL A 103 -7.53 -7.12 2.65
C VAL A 103 -6.62 -5.94 2.30
N LEU A 104 -5.54 -5.79 3.04
CA LEU A 104 -4.62 -4.65 2.90
C LEU A 104 -3.25 -5.12 2.44
N THR A 105 -2.76 -4.54 1.34
CA THR A 105 -1.42 -4.79 0.81
C THR A 105 -0.60 -3.49 0.78
N THR A 106 0.73 -3.62 0.77
CA THR A 106 1.63 -2.45 0.81
C THR A 106 2.94 -2.69 0.06
N ASP A 107 3.64 -1.60 -0.24
CA ASP A 107 5.04 -1.61 -0.67
C ASP A 107 5.93 -1.11 0.47
N ILE A 108 7.09 -1.75 0.65
CA ILE A 108 8.11 -1.33 1.62
C ILE A 108 9.48 -1.33 0.95
N ILE A 109 10.22 -0.26 1.14
CA ILE A 109 11.59 -0.08 0.67
C ILE A 109 12.50 -0.01 1.88
N VAL A 110 13.49 -0.92 1.97
CA VAL A 110 14.54 -0.88 2.99
C VAL A 110 15.85 -0.40 2.40
N GLY A 111 16.74 0.09 3.27
CA GLY A 111 18.06 0.56 2.87
C GLY A 111 18.02 1.84 2.05
N PHE A 112 17.03 2.70 2.30
CA PHE A 112 17.05 4.06 1.77
C PHE A 112 18.31 4.80 2.27
N PRO A 113 18.93 5.68 1.48
CA PRO A 113 20.19 6.34 1.87
C PRO A 113 20.12 6.94 3.27
N GLY A 114 21.05 6.50 4.14
CA GLY A 114 21.15 6.94 5.53
C GLY A 114 20.07 6.42 6.47
N GLU A 115 19.28 5.42 6.09
CA GLU A 115 18.35 4.74 7.01
C GLU A 115 19.12 4.01 8.10
N THR A 116 18.90 4.35 9.39
CA THR A 116 19.57 3.70 10.53
C THR A 116 18.90 2.37 10.90
N ASP A 117 19.52 1.61 11.81
CA ASP A 117 18.92 0.35 12.29
C ASP A 117 17.66 0.62 13.12
N GLU A 118 17.65 1.68 13.92
CA GLU A 118 16.48 2.10 14.70
C GLU A 118 15.30 2.48 13.78
N GLU A 119 15.58 3.19 12.71
CA GLU A 119 14.55 3.57 11.71
C GLU A 119 14.02 2.36 10.95
N PHE A 120 14.86 1.38 10.69
CA PHE A 120 14.42 0.10 10.14
C PHE A 120 13.55 -0.66 11.16
N GLN A 121 13.87 -0.65 12.46
CA GLN A 121 13.02 -1.24 13.51
C GLN A 121 11.64 -0.58 13.56
N ASP A 122 11.54 0.72 13.32
CA ASP A 122 10.25 1.40 13.18
C ASP A 122 9.42 0.80 12.03
N THR A 123 10.06 0.45 10.91
CA THR A 123 9.38 -0.21 9.79
C THR A 123 8.91 -1.61 10.17
N LEU A 124 9.73 -2.42 10.85
CA LEU A 124 9.30 -3.72 11.35
C LEU A 124 8.15 -3.60 12.35
N SER A 125 8.24 -2.67 13.28
CA SER A 125 7.17 -2.40 14.26
C SER A 125 5.86 -1.97 13.60
N LEU A 126 5.92 -1.22 12.50
CA LEU A 126 4.73 -0.82 11.74
C LEU A 126 4.06 -2.03 11.10
N ILE A 127 4.81 -2.92 10.44
CA ILE A 127 4.21 -4.09 9.80
C ILE A 127 3.61 -5.08 10.81
N GLU A 128 4.21 -5.21 11.99
CA GLU A 128 3.65 -5.99 13.11
C GLU A 128 2.33 -5.38 13.61
N THR A 129 2.23 -4.06 13.65
CA THR A 129 1.03 -3.34 14.08
C THR A 129 -0.08 -3.46 13.04
N VAL A 130 0.24 -3.23 11.77
CA VAL A 130 -0.75 -3.21 10.69
C VAL A 130 -1.17 -4.61 10.27
N ARG A 131 -0.23 -5.56 10.22
CA ARG A 131 -0.47 -6.96 9.78
C ARG A 131 -1.13 -7.01 8.40
N TYR A 132 -0.33 -6.71 7.38
CA TYR A 132 -0.77 -6.74 6.00
C TYR A 132 -1.03 -8.17 5.51
N ASP A 133 -1.94 -8.32 4.55
CA ASP A 133 -2.22 -9.59 3.90
C ASP A 133 -1.11 -10.00 2.93
N ALA A 134 -0.54 -9.02 2.23
CA ALA A 134 0.67 -9.20 1.44
C ALA A 134 1.51 -7.93 1.42
N MET A 135 2.82 -8.09 1.28
CA MET A 135 3.79 -6.98 1.21
C MET A 135 4.74 -7.19 0.03
N PHE A 136 4.88 -6.15 -0.79
CA PHE A 136 5.91 -6.09 -1.82
C PHE A 136 7.13 -5.38 -1.22
N THR A 137 8.23 -6.10 -1.12
CA THR A 137 9.43 -5.65 -0.40
C THR A 137 10.57 -5.40 -1.37
N PHE A 138 11.24 -4.27 -1.20
CA PHE A 138 12.32 -3.85 -2.10
C PHE A 138 13.53 -3.36 -1.30
N ILE A 139 14.73 -3.62 -1.83
CA ILE A 139 15.93 -2.89 -1.42
C ILE A 139 15.99 -1.63 -2.28
N TYR A 140 16.27 -0.49 -1.65
CA TYR A 140 16.43 0.77 -2.38
C TYR A 140 17.48 0.64 -3.49
N SER A 141 17.11 1.06 -4.69
CA SER A 141 17.98 1.14 -5.85
C SER A 141 18.05 2.59 -6.36
N PRO A 142 19.26 3.20 -6.46
CA PRO A 142 19.39 4.55 -6.93
C PRO A 142 18.88 4.72 -8.36
N ARG A 143 18.05 5.73 -8.58
CA ARG A 143 17.57 6.09 -9.93
C ARG A 143 18.23 7.38 -10.37
N VAL A 144 18.92 7.35 -11.51
CA VAL A 144 19.56 8.51 -12.10
C VAL A 144 18.57 9.67 -12.22
N GLY A 145 19.01 10.88 -11.84
CA GLY A 145 18.19 12.10 -11.89
C GLY A 145 17.31 12.34 -10.65
N THR A 146 17.29 11.43 -9.66
CA THR A 146 16.57 11.66 -8.41
C THR A 146 17.46 12.30 -7.34
N PRO A 147 16.92 13.15 -6.43
CA PRO A 147 17.68 13.65 -5.29
C PRO A 147 18.25 12.54 -4.42
N ALA A 148 17.51 11.46 -4.19
CA ALA A 148 17.92 10.33 -3.37
C ALA A 148 19.19 9.63 -3.91
N ALA A 149 19.40 9.61 -5.23
CA ALA A 149 20.61 9.02 -5.82
C ALA A 149 21.91 9.79 -5.48
N LYS A 150 21.78 11.03 -4.97
CA LYS A 150 22.90 11.90 -4.57
C LYS A 150 23.10 11.94 -3.06
N MET A 151 22.21 11.30 -2.29
CA MET A 151 22.32 11.27 -0.83
C MET A 151 23.51 10.40 -0.40
N PRO A 152 24.23 10.79 0.66
CA PRO A 152 25.23 9.92 1.29
C PRO A 152 24.59 8.62 1.77
N ASP A 153 25.21 7.52 1.45
CA ASP A 153 24.76 6.20 1.86
C ASP A 153 25.90 5.43 2.50
N PRO A 154 25.97 5.40 3.84
CA PRO A 154 27.07 4.76 4.55
C PRO A 154 26.94 3.22 4.58
N TYR A 155 25.81 2.67 4.15
CA TYR A 155 25.55 1.24 4.27
C TYR A 155 25.87 0.47 3.00
N THR A 156 26.57 -0.64 3.17
CA THR A 156 26.88 -1.58 2.09
C THR A 156 25.64 -2.35 1.65
N ARG A 157 25.70 -2.92 0.45
CA ARG A 157 24.64 -3.80 -0.04
C ARG A 157 24.39 -5.01 0.87
N ALA A 158 25.44 -5.56 1.47
CA ALA A 158 25.33 -6.69 2.40
C ALA A 158 24.54 -6.31 3.67
N GLN A 159 24.79 -5.13 4.24
CA GLN A 159 24.03 -4.65 5.39
C GLN A 159 22.56 -4.42 5.05
N LYS A 160 22.26 -3.86 3.89
CA LYS A 160 20.88 -3.70 3.41
C LYS A 160 20.20 -5.05 3.14
N GLN A 161 20.95 -6.04 2.68
CA GLN A 161 20.43 -7.40 2.48
C GLN A 161 19.98 -8.03 3.80
N VAL A 162 20.75 -7.87 4.88
CA VAL A 162 20.35 -8.36 6.22
C VAL A 162 19.02 -7.74 6.66
N ARG A 163 18.83 -6.43 6.47
CA ARG A 163 17.54 -5.77 6.77
C ARG A 163 16.42 -6.30 5.88
N PHE A 164 16.70 -6.50 4.60
CA PHE A 164 15.72 -7.04 3.66
C PHE A 164 15.28 -8.45 4.05
N ASP A 165 16.23 -9.33 4.39
CA ASP A 165 15.93 -10.70 4.81
C ASP A 165 15.07 -10.74 6.08
N ALA A 166 15.36 -9.86 7.05
CA ALA A 166 14.55 -9.71 8.25
C ALA A 166 13.13 -9.21 7.94
N LEU A 167 12.99 -8.24 7.01
CA LEU A 167 11.69 -7.75 6.57
C LEU A 167 10.89 -8.86 5.87
N VAL A 168 11.52 -9.62 4.96
CA VAL A 168 10.87 -10.72 4.24
C VAL A 168 10.42 -11.82 5.19
N ALA A 169 11.25 -12.17 6.19
CA ALA A 169 10.89 -13.16 7.20
C ALA A 169 9.65 -12.73 8.01
N ALA A 170 9.60 -11.47 8.46
CA ALA A 170 8.44 -10.92 9.15
C ALA A 170 7.19 -10.87 8.25
N ALA A 171 7.35 -10.43 6.99
CA ALA A 171 6.28 -10.36 6.01
C ALA A 171 5.65 -11.74 5.74
N ASN A 172 6.50 -12.75 5.50
CA ASN A 172 6.03 -14.12 5.23
C ASN A 172 5.29 -14.71 6.43
N ARG A 173 5.81 -14.52 7.65
CA ARG A 173 5.16 -15.00 8.87
C ARG A 173 3.78 -14.36 9.04
N ILE A 174 3.67 -13.05 8.89
CA ILE A 174 2.38 -12.34 9.02
C ILE A 174 1.40 -12.81 7.96
N SER A 175 1.84 -12.94 6.70
CA SER A 175 0.99 -13.41 5.59
C SER A 175 0.51 -14.84 5.82
N GLU A 176 1.38 -15.74 6.29
CA GLU A 176 1.02 -17.13 6.60
C GLU A 176 -0.02 -17.19 7.73
N GLU A 177 0.19 -16.44 8.83
CA GLU A 177 -0.76 -16.36 9.93
C GLU A 177 -2.14 -15.87 9.47
N LYS A 178 -2.19 -14.89 8.59
CA LYS A 178 -3.46 -14.38 8.01
C LYS A 178 -4.11 -15.39 7.08
N HIS A 179 -3.34 -16.08 6.24
CA HIS A 179 -3.89 -17.09 5.34
C HIS A 179 -4.44 -18.31 6.09
N ARG A 180 -3.84 -18.71 7.20
CA ARG A 180 -4.37 -19.78 8.07
C ARG A 180 -5.78 -19.48 8.58
N ALA A 181 -6.17 -18.22 8.72
CA ALA A 181 -7.52 -17.84 9.11
C ALA A 181 -8.60 -18.25 8.09
N TYR A 182 -8.21 -18.55 6.84
CA TYR A 182 -9.13 -19.03 5.81
C TYR A 182 -9.27 -20.57 5.78
N GLU A 183 -8.42 -21.31 6.52
CA GLU A 183 -8.49 -22.76 6.58
C GLU A 183 -9.85 -23.22 7.09
N GLY A 184 -10.49 -24.18 6.40
CA GLY A 184 -11.81 -24.67 6.74
C GLY A 184 -12.98 -23.77 6.38
N SER A 185 -12.74 -22.61 5.76
CA SER A 185 -13.77 -21.70 5.26
C SER A 185 -14.04 -21.90 3.78
N VAL A 186 -15.25 -21.54 3.34
CA VAL A 186 -15.61 -21.49 1.91
C VAL A 186 -15.56 -20.05 1.45
N GLN A 187 -14.74 -19.78 0.43
CA GLN A 187 -14.53 -18.44 -0.11
C GLN A 187 -15.03 -18.38 -1.57
N ARG A 188 -15.70 -17.25 -1.92
CA ARG A 188 -16.01 -16.95 -3.31
C ARG A 188 -14.76 -16.37 -3.97
N VAL A 189 -14.28 -17.02 -5.02
CA VAL A 189 -13.07 -16.60 -5.74
C VAL A 189 -13.38 -16.32 -7.21
N LEU A 190 -12.66 -15.36 -7.79
CA LEU A 190 -12.62 -15.15 -9.22
C LEU A 190 -11.44 -15.95 -9.79
N VAL A 191 -11.72 -16.87 -10.70
CA VAL A 191 -10.67 -17.60 -11.43
C VAL A 191 -10.26 -16.77 -12.64
N ASP A 192 -9.12 -16.11 -12.55
CA ASP A 192 -8.60 -15.19 -13.57
C ASP A 192 -7.73 -15.89 -14.61
N LEU A 193 -6.99 -16.91 -14.19
CA LEU A 193 -6.11 -17.70 -15.06
C LEU A 193 -6.32 -19.19 -14.86
N SER A 194 -6.57 -19.89 -15.94
CA SER A 194 -6.51 -21.35 -15.96
C SER A 194 -5.06 -21.76 -16.19
N LEU A 195 -4.42 -22.35 -15.16
CA LEU A 195 -3.08 -22.94 -15.25
C LEU A 195 -3.11 -24.33 -15.91
N ILE A 196 -4.05 -24.58 -16.84
CA ILE A 196 -4.21 -25.88 -17.52
C ILE A 196 -3.03 -26.22 -18.44
N HIS A 197 -2.06 -25.35 -18.58
CA HIS A 197 -0.90 -25.55 -19.43
C HIS A 197 0.43 -25.67 -18.63
N ILE A 198 0.36 -26.20 -17.44
CA ILE A 198 1.57 -26.67 -16.73
C ILE A 198 1.66 -28.17 -16.85
#